data_c12c42b134d11fa9ef157c03e8299032
#
_entry.id   c12c42b134d11fa9ef157c03e8299032
#
_cell.length_a   1.000
_cell.length_b   1.000
_cell.length_c   1.000
_cell.angle_alpha   90.00
_cell.angle_beta   90.00
_cell.angle_gamma   90.00
#
_symmetry.space_group_name_H-M   'P 1'
#
loop_
_entity.id
_entity.type
_entity.pdbx_description
1 polymer ?
#
loop_
_entity_poly.entity_id
_entity_poly.type
_entity_poly.pdbx_seq_one_letter_code
_entity_poly.pdbx_strand_id
1 'polypeptide(L)' 'MTYRDGQRLSLEADGAPLRLSVNRRARRVSIRIDARAGEAVLVAPSERRLVDAIAFARTRTAWIRPRL' A
#
# COMPACT_ATOMS: atom_id res chain seq x y z
N MET A 1 -13.77 7.70 -6.14
CA MET A 1 -12.94 7.97 -4.97
C MET A 1 -11.49 8.13 -5.39
N THR A 2 -10.84 9.17 -4.93
CA THR A 2 -9.47 9.50 -5.34
C THR A 2 -8.49 9.23 -4.21
N TYR A 3 -7.43 8.51 -4.50
CA TYR A 3 -6.35 8.24 -3.56
C TYR A 3 -5.18 9.17 -3.80
N ARG A 4 -4.41 9.46 -2.76
CA ARG A 4 -3.30 10.41 -2.82
C ARG A 4 -2.02 9.81 -2.26
N ASP A 5 -0.89 10.34 -2.70
CA ASP A 5 0.40 10.06 -2.12
C ASP A 5 0.40 10.41 -0.63
N GLY A 6 0.93 9.51 0.19
CA GLY A 6 1.00 9.69 1.64
C GLY A 6 -0.25 9.34 2.42
N GLN A 7 -1.33 9.01 1.74
CA GLN A 7 -2.59 8.64 2.39
C GLN A 7 -2.45 7.33 3.15
N ARG A 8 -3.06 7.25 4.34
CA ARG A 8 -3.10 6.02 5.13
C ARG A 8 -4.47 5.41 5.11
N LEU A 9 -4.49 4.08 5.01
CA LEU A 9 -5.71 3.28 4.94
C LEU A 9 -5.57 2.05 5.82
N SER A 10 -6.69 1.37 6.03
CA SER A 10 -6.71 0.02 6.58
C SER A 10 -7.11 -0.95 5.47
N LEU A 11 -6.35 -2.04 5.33
CA LEU A 11 -6.62 -3.04 4.29
C LEU A 11 -7.91 -3.78 4.50
N GLU A 12 -8.27 -4.00 5.75
CA GLU A 12 -9.42 -4.78 6.15
C GLU A 12 -10.07 -4.15 7.38
N ALA A 13 -11.25 -4.64 7.73
CA ALA A 13 -11.98 -4.18 8.91
C ALA A 13 -11.16 -4.30 10.20
N ASP A 14 -10.24 -5.24 10.27
CA ASP A 14 -9.39 -5.46 11.44
C ASP A 14 -8.11 -4.60 11.44
N GLY A 15 -7.96 -3.74 10.45
CA GLY A 15 -7.03 -2.63 10.56
C GLY A 15 -5.57 -2.87 10.24
N ALA A 16 -5.21 -3.76 9.32
CA ALA A 16 -3.83 -3.84 8.85
C ALA A 16 -3.44 -2.47 8.25
N PRO A 17 -2.49 -1.73 8.87
CA PRO A 17 -2.19 -0.36 8.44
C PRO A 17 -1.42 -0.33 7.11
N LEU A 18 -1.82 0.60 6.27
CA LEU A 18 -1.30 0.72 4.92
C LEU A 18 -1.07 2.18 4.59
N ARG A 19 0.10 2.49 4.06
CA ARG A 19 0.41 3.83 3.56
C ARG A 19 0.59 3.77 2.05
N LEU A 20 0.00 4.74 1.35
CA LEU A 20 0.15 4.89 -0.09
C LEU A 20 1.35 5.76 -0.39
N SER A 21 2.15 5.37 -1.38
CA SER A 21 3.31 6.13 -1.81
C SER A 21 3.38 6.17 -3.33
N VAL A 22 3.56 7.36 -3.89
CA VAL A 22 3.75 7.52 -5.32
C VAL A 22 5.22 7.74 -5.59
N ASN A 23 5.80 6.91 -6.45
CA ASN A 23 7.16 7.06 -6.91
C ASN A 23 7.16 7.01 -8.44
N ARG A 24 7.36 8.16 -9.06
CA ARG A 24 7.29 8.27 -10.52
C ARG A 24 8.37 7.48 -11.26
N ARG A 25 9.41 7.05 -10.55
CA ARG A 25 10.44 6.19 -11.11
C ARG A 25 10.10 4.72 -11.04
N ALA A 26 9.08 4.35 -10.26
CA ALA A 26 8.63 2.98 -10.18
C ALA A 26 7.95 2.61 -11.50
N ARG A 27 8.22 1.39 -11.98
CA ARG A 27 7.63 0.90 -13.22
C ARG A 27 6.38 0.09 -12.99
N ARG A 28 6.15 -0.33 -11.76
CA ARG A 28 5.02 -1.18 -11.39
C ARG A 28 4.67 -0.97 -9.93
N VAL A 29 3.50 -1.47 -9.56
CA VAL A 29 3.04 -1.47 -8.18
C VAL A 29 3.86 -2.47 -7.38
N SER A 30 4.24 -2.09 -6.16
CA SER A 30 4.94 -2.99 -5.23
C SER A 30 4.51 -2.72 -3.80
N ILE A 31 4.80 -3.68 -2.91
CA ILE A 31 4.53 -3.58 -1.49
C ILE A 31 5.85 -3.75 -0.75
N ARG A 32 6.09 -2.89 0.24
CA ARG A 32 7.20 -3.08 1.17
C ARG A 32 6.73 -2.86 2.60
N ILE A 33 7.48 -3.34 3.55
CA ILE A 33 7.16 -3.22 4.96
C ILE A 33 8.04 -2.15 5.59
N ASP A 34 7.40 -1.20 6.27
CA ASP A 34 8.07 -0.23 7.11
C ASP A 34 7.98 -0.72 8.56
N ALA A 35 9.02 -1.41 9.02
CA ALA A 35 9.05 -2.01 10.34
C ALA A 35 9.03 -0.96 11.45
N ARG A 36 9.59 0.23 11.21
CA ARG A 36 9.61 1.32 12.19
C ARG A 36 8.22 1.87 12.46
N ALA A 37 7.48 2.08 11.39
CA ALA A 37 6.12 2.60 11.48
C ALA A 37 5.09 1.50 11.76
N GLY A 38 5.47 0.23 11.61
CA GLY A 38 4.56 -0.90 11.77
C GLY A 38 3.47 -0.91 10.70
N GLU A 39 3.81 -0.51 9.48
CA GLU A 39 2.84 -0.43 8.39
C GLU A 39 3.40 -0.99 7.09
N ALA A 40 2.50 -1.39 6.20
CA ALA A 40 2.85 -1.73 4.83
C ALA A 40 2.82 -0.46 3.98
N VAL A 41 3.74 -0.36 3.02
CA VAL A 41 3.79 0.76 2.09
C VAL A 41 3.51 0.23 0.69
N LEU A 42 2.46 0.74 0.08
CA LEU A 42 2.15 0.48 -1.32
C LEU A 42 2.82 1.54 -2.17
N VAL A 43 3.66 1.10 -3.11
CA VAL A 43 4.32 2.00 -4.04
C VAL A 43 3.68 1.87 -5.41
N ALA A 44 3.28 2.98 -5.99
CA ALA A 44 2.71 3.03 -7.34
C ALA A 44 3.41 4.12 -8.15
N PRO A 45 3.46 3.98 -9.49
CA PRO A 45 4.12 4.98 -10.33
C PRO A 45 3.36 6.30 -10.47
N SER A 46 2.09 6.31 -10.13
CA SER A 46 1.26 7.52 -10.18
C SER A 46 0.08 7.41 -9.25
N GLU A 47 -0.57 8.52 -8.94
CA GLU A 47 -1.80 8.50 -8.13
C GLU A 47 -2.93 7.71 -8.79
N ARG A 48 -3.03 7.77 -10.10
CA ARG A 48 -3.97 6.98 -10.89
C ARG A 48 -3.84 5.48 -10.65
N ARG A 49 -2.62 5.02 -10.43
CA ARG A 49 -2.33 3.60 -10.24
C ARG A 49 -2.52 3.14 -8.80
N LEU A 50 -2.82 4.05 -7.87
CA LEU A 50 -3.05 3.67 -6.47
C LEU A 50 -4.25 2.75 -6.30
N VAL A 51 -5.29 2.92 -7.10
CA VAL A 51 -6.44 1.99 -7.11
C VAL A 51 -5.98 0.56 -7.38
N ASP A 52 -5.14 0.37 -8.39
CA ASP A 52 -4.59 -0.94 -8.74
C ASP A 52 -3.69 -1.47 -7.62
N ALA A 53 -2.92 -0.58 -7.01
CA ALA A 53 -2.05 -0.94 -5.90
C ALA A 53 -2.84 -1.47 -4.70
N ILE A 54 -3.94 -0.81 -4.38
CA ILE A 54 -4.82 -1.22 -3.28
C ILE A 54 -5.45 -2.59 -3.58
N ALA A 55 -5.93 -2.78 -4.80
CA ALA A 55 -6.49 -4.07 -5.21
C ALA A 55 -5.45 -5.18 -5.11
N PHE A 56 -4.22 -4.90 -5.52
CA PHE A 56 -3.11 -5.84 -5.40
C PHE A 56 -2.83 -6.17 -3.92
N ALA A 57 -2.78 -5.16 -3.06
CA ALA A 57 -2.52 -5.35 -1.63
C ALA A 57 -3.58 -6.23 -0.96
N ARG A 58 -4.82 -6.10 -1.37
CA ARG A 58 -5.91 -6.93 -0.84
C ARG A 58 -5.73 -8.40 -1.14
N THR A 59 -5.02 -8.74 -2.21
CA THR A 59 -4.69 -10.14 -2.54
C THR A 59 -3.47 -10.63 -1.78
N ARG A 60 -2.76 -9.75 -1.04
CA ARG A 60 -1.50 -10.05 -0.35
C ARG A 60 -1.58 -9.90 1.17
N THR A 61 -2.76 -9.85 1.73
CA THR A 61 -2.92 -9.65 3.18
C THR A 61 -2.24 -10.75 3.99
N ALA A 62 -2.28 -11.98 3.52
CA ALA A 62 -1.60 -13.10 4.19
C ALA A 62 -0.08 -12.93 4.18
N TRP A 63 0.47 -12.24 3.21
CA TRP A 63 1.91 -11.92 3.15
C TRP A 63 2.24 -10.73 4.04
N ILE A 64 1.36 -9.72 4.07
CA ILE A 64 1.59 -8.46 4.79
C ILE A 64 1.52 -8.63 6.30
N ARG A 65 0.47 -9.29 6.79
CA ARG A 65 0.17 -9.40 8.22
C ARG A 65 1.32 -9.95 9.06
N PRO A 66 1.92 -11.09 8.72
CA PRO A 66 2.99 -11.63 9.57
C PRO A 66 4.27 -10.79 9.55
N ARG A 67 4.37 -9.82 8.65
CA ARG A 67 5.55 -8.96 8.53
C ARG A 67 5.40 -7.63 9.25
N LEU A 68 4.22 -7.31 9.72
CA LEU A 68 3.97 -6.06 10.46
C LEU A 68 4.39 -6.14 11.92
#